data_cf7aebe157931eb8d0c7144ed00ede3d
#
_entry.id   cf7aebe157931eb8d0c7144ed00ede3d
#
_cell.length_a   1.000
_cell.length_b   1.000
_cell.length_c   1.000
_cell.angle_alpha   90.00
_cell.angle_beta   90.00
_cell.angle_gamma   90.00
#
_symmetry.space_group_name_H-M   'P 1'
#
loop_
_entity.id
_entity.type
_entity.pdbx_description
1 polymer ?
#
loop_
_entity_poly.entity_id
_entity_poly.type
_entity_poly.pdbx_seq_one_letter_code
_entity_poly.pdbx_strand_id
1 'polypeptide(L)'
;MRKKLKIFCLIGLFYFCIFSSCFNLSTKAQTEYTIGFTEGTELIWEVAELDLMSFREIFGFEPNFERGDQNRIIVREITEVTLDWIIKIEFWAYKTDWGLSGKTITLSMKKGPEYYDDYLFSLTPVEQYLEEAVLELPSEYYSIGLSLFKQGRSDTGLDYLWKKEYDTRGILLTETFFDEDGQVIVKLEGTFGFIPFGITFIGFTFLAITVIIIVMMKKKRLRIKMV
;
A
#
# COMPACT_ATOMS: atom_id res chain seq x y z
N MET A 1 -69.55 -7.56 17.97
CA MET A 1 -68.56 -6.53 17.52
C MET A 1 -67.12 -6.76 18.10
N ARG A 2 -66.92 -7.16 19.36
CA ARG A 2 -65.58 -7.31 19.97
C ARG A 2 -64.64 -8.35 19.34
N LYS A 3 -65.13 -9.42 18.71
CA LYS A 3 -64.26 -10.43 18.04
C LYS A 3 -63.66 -9.97 16.71
N LYS A 4 -64.40 -9.18 15.92
CA LYS A 4 -63.91 -8.64 14.63
C LYS A 4 -62.79 -7.61 14.82
N LEU A 5 -62.87 -6.81 15.90
CA LEU A 5 -61.86 -5.81 16.22
C LEU A 5 -60.51 -6.45 16.60
N LYS A 6 -60.51 -7.58 17.35
CA LYS A 6 -59.31 -8.30 17.71
C LYS A 6 -58.57 -8.89 16.51
N ILE A 7 -59.31 -9.39 15.50
CA ILE A 7 -58.70 -9.95 14.29
C ILE A 7 -58.06 -8.84 13.46
N PHE A 8 -58.68 -7.67 13.36
CA PHE A 8 -58.10 -6.53 12.65
C PHE A 8 -56.83 -5.99 13.28
N CYS A 9 -56.75 -5.95 14.63
CA CYS A 9 -55.52 -5.58 15.35
C CYS A 9 -54.43 -6.60 15.14
N LEU A 10 -54.76 -7.92 15.12
CA LEU A 10 -53.72 -8.95 14.90
C LEU A 10 -53.12 -8.92 13.50
N ILE A 11 -53.97 -8.70 12.48
CA ILE A 11 -53.57 -8.56 11.09
C ILE A 11 -52.70 -7.30 10.92
N GLY A 12 -53.09 -6.17 11.53
CA GLY A 12 -52.32 -4.92 11.51
C GLY A 12 -50.94 -5.08 12.15
N LEU A 13 -50.84 -5.79 13.29
CA LEU A 13 -49.56 -6.08 13.95
C LEU A 13 -48.66 -7.00 13.10
N PHE A 14 -49.26 -7.98 12.41
CA PHE A 14 -48.52 -8.90 11.55
C PHE A 14 -47.94 -8.16 10.30
N TYR A 15 -48.74 -7.27 9.68
CA TYR A 15 -48.26 -6.41 8.60
C TYR A 15 -47.17 -5.43 9.06
N PHE A 16 -47.28 -4.87 10.26
CA PHE A 16 -46.26 -3.97 10.82
C PHE A 16 -44.98 -4.70 11.10
N CYS A 17 -45.00 -5.95 11.61
CA CYS A 17 -43.80 -6.78 11.80
C CYS A 17 -43.14 -7.16 10.47
N ILE A 18 -43.90 -7.50 9.43
CA ILE A 18 -43.37 -7.82 8.10
C ILE A 18 -42.74 -6.58 7.47
N PHE A 19 -43.41 -5.42 7.56
CA PHE A 19 -42.89 -4.16 7.02
C PHE A 19 -41.62 -3.71 7.77
N SER A 20 -41.55 -3.87 9.11
CA SER A 20 -40.34 -3.54 9.89
C SER A 20 -39.18 -4.47 9.57
N SER A 21 -39.44 -5.73 9.18
CA SER A 21 -38.39 -6.67 8.78
C SER A 21 -37.81 -6.39 7.38
N CYS A 22 -38.60 -5.74 6.52
CA CYS A 22 -38.14 -5.34 5.18
C CYS A 22 -37.32 -4.02 5.17
N PHE A 23 -37.37 -3.24 6.25
CA PHE A 23 -36.61 -2.02 6.41
C PHE A 23 -35.32 -2.19 7.26
N ASN A 24 -34.82 -3.41 7.42
CA ASN A 24 -33.40 -3.57 7.70
C ASN A 24 -32.64 -3.25 6.41
N LEU A 25 -32.69 -1.97 5.99
CA LEU A 25 -31.64 -1.36 5.20
C LEU A 25 -30.37 -1.60 6.02
N SER A 26 -29.65 -2.65 5.64
CA SER A 26 -28.27 -2.83 6.06
C SER A 26 -27.55 -1.58 5.54
N THR A 27 -27.51 -0.54 6.38
CA THR A 27 -26.52 0.50 6.20
C THR A 27 -25.20 -0.26 6.38
N LYS A 28 -24.61 -0.71 5.24
CA LYS A 28 -23.19 -1.05 5.25
C LYS A 28 -22.53 0.12 5.97
N ALA A 29 -21.96 -0.13 7.15
CA ALA A 29 -21.14 0.87 7.79
C ALA A 29 -20.10 1.21 6.72
N GLN A 30 -20.09 2.46 6.27
CA GLN A 30 -19.14 2.90 5.26
C GLN A 30 -17.78 2.71 5.90
N THR A 31 -16.96 1.84 5.31
CA THR A 31 -15.61 1.60 5.82
C THR A 31 -14.85 2.90 5.70
N GLU A 32 -14.27 3.35 6.79
CA GLU A 32 -13.40 4.52 6.77
C GLU A 32 -12.01 4.09 6.32
N TYR A 33 -11.60 4.58 5.16
CA TYR A 33 -10.29 4.31 4.58
C TYR A 33 -9.26 5.34 5.02
N THR A 34 -8.11 4.85 5.48
CA THR A 34 -7.05 5.70 6.06
C THR A 34 -5.68 5.40 5.43
N ILE A 35 -4.72 6.30 5.66
CA ILE A 35 -3.32 6.06 5.32
C ILE A 35 -2.70 5.12 6.36
N GLY A 36 -2.09 4.02 5.91
CA GLY A 36 -1.45 3.03 6.78
C GLY A 36 0.05 3.22 7.00
N PHE A 37 0.66 4.26 6.43
CA PHE A 37 2.07 4.61 6.57
C PHE A 37 2.22 6.01 7.20
N THR A 38 3.46 6.41 7.50
CA THR A 38 3.73 7.66 8.24
C THR A 38 4.71 8.56 7.48
N GLU A 39 4.77 9.81 7.89
CA GLU A 39 5.84 10.71 7.51
C GLU A 39 7.21 10.11 7.86
N GLY A 40 8.20 10.34 7.02
CA GLY A 40 9.52 9.73 7.11
C GLY A 40 9.60 8.33 6.50
N THR A 41 8.49 7.74 6.02
CA THR A 41 8.54 6.48 5.27
C THR A 41 9.41 6.66 4.04
N GLU A 42 10.42 5.81 3.90
CA GLU A 42 11.37 5.80 2.80
C GLU A 42 11.22 4.52 1.99
N LEU A 43 11.13 4.68 0.67
CA LEU A 43 10.98 3.60 -0.30
C LEU A 43 12.08 3.72 -1.33
N ILE A 44 12.74 2.61 -1.62
CA ILE A 44 13.67 2.48 -2.73
C ILE A 44 13.10 1.46 -3.69
N TRP A 45 12.89 1.88 -4.92
CA TRP A 45 12.35 1.08 -5.98
C TRP A 45 13.44 0.76 -6.96
N GLU A 46 13.61 -0.53 -7.26
CA GLU A 46 14.61 -1.03 -8.17
C GLU A 46 13.95 -1.70 -9.38
N VAL A 47 14.51 -1.49 -10.56
CA VAL A 47 14.19 -2.26 -11.75
C VAL A 47 14.83 -3.65 -11.61
N ALA A 48 14.11 -4.60 -11.02
CA ALA A 48 14.61 -5.94 -10.71
C ALA A 48 14.77 -6.79 -11.97
N GLU A 49 13.79 -6.69 -12.88
CA GLU A 49 13.79 -7.42 -14.15
C GLU A 49 13.39 -6.48 -15.29
N LEU A 50 13.99 -6.68 -16.47
CA LEU A 50 13.67 -5.95 -17.70
C LEU A 50 14.03 -6.78 -18.92
N ASP A 51 13.03 -7.18 -19.69
CA ASP A 51 13.19 -7.70 -21.04
C ASP A 51 12.97 -6.57 -22.05
N LEU A 52 14.08 -6.04 -22.57
CA LEU A 52 14.06 -4.93 -23.52
C LEU A 52 13.34 -5.25 -24.82
N MET A 53 13.38 -6.52 -25.29
CA MET A 53 12.72 -6.88 -26.54
C MET A 53 11.21 -6.85 -26.37
N SER A 54 10.70 -7.59 -25.38
CA SER A 54 9.27 -7.63 -25.07
C SER A 54 8.74 -6.26 -24.67
N PHE A 55 9.53 -5.45 -23.94
CA PHE A 55 9.15 -4.07 -23.58
C PHE A 55 8.91 -3.21 -24.82
N ARG A 56 9.85 -3.21 -25.77
CA ARG A 56 9.72 -2.46 -27.04
C ARG A 56 8.53 -2.92 -27.87
N GLU A 57 8.34 -4.24 -27.94
CA GLU A 57 7.28 -4.84 -28.74
C GLU A 57 5.89 -4.46 -28.20
N ILE A 58 5.73 -4.45 -26.89
CA ILE A 58 4.45 -4.15 -26.22
C ILE A 58 4.22 -2.64 -26.12
N PHE A 59 5.20 -1.87 -25.65
CA PHE A 59 5.01 -0.45 -25.38
C PHE A 59 5.38 0.48 -26.54
N GLY A 60 6.10 -0.02 -27.55
CA GLY A 60 6.43 0.74 -28.77
C GLY A 60 7.53 1.80 -28.59
N PHE A 61 8.22 1.83 -27.44
CA PHE A 61 9.30 2.78 -27.15
C PHE A 61 10.39 2.16 -26.29
N GLU A 62 11.56 2.80 -26.26
CA GLU A 62 12.67 2.42 -25.40
C GLU A 62 12.41 2.88 -23.96
N PRO A 63 12.62 2.01 -22.95
CA PRO A 63 12.59 2.48 -21.57
C PRO A 63 13.73 3.48 -21.32
N ASN A 64 13.49 4.46 -20.48
CA ASN A 64 14.49 5.41 -20.04
C ASN A 64 15.21 4.97 -18.75
N PHE A 65 15.15 3.69 -18.44
CA PHE A 65 15.76 3.03 -17.30
C PHE A 65 16.37 1.69 -17.71
N GLU A 66 17.30 1.21 -16.89
CA GLU A 66 17.96 -0.08 -17.07
C GLU A 66 17.74 -0.96 -15.84
N ARG A 67 18.01 -2.26 -15.97
CA ARG A 67 17.98 -3.18 -14.83
C ARG A 67 18.99 -2.75 -13.77
N GLY A 68 18.54 -2.67 -12.52
CA GLY A 68 19.30 -2.19 -11.37
C GLY A 68 19.19 -0.69 -11.12
N ASP A 69 18.54 0.06 -12.02
CA ASP A 69 18.24 1.46 -11.75
C ASP A 69 17.27 1.61 -10.59
N GLN A 70 17.50 2.62 -9.76
CA GLN A 70 16.74 2.82 -8.54
C GLN A 70 16.10 4.20 -8.48
N ASN A 71 14.85 4.23 -7.99
CA ASN A 71 14.14 5.43 -7.56
C ASN A 71 14.09 5.46 -6.04
N ARG A 72 14.13 6.65 -5.46
CA ARG A 72 13.96 6.86 -4.04
C ARG A 72 12.79 7.80 -3.77
N ILE A 73 11.97 7.46 -2.80
CA ILE A 73 10.83 8.27 -2.37
C ILE A 73 10.88 8.40 -0.86
N ILE A 74 10.67 9.62 -0.37
CA ILE A 74 10.50 9.88 1.07
C ILE A 74 9.18 10.62 1.26
N VAL A 75 8.30 10.08 2.11
CA VAL A 75 7.08 10.76 2.53
C VAL A 75 7.44 11.89 3.49
N ARG A 76 7.15 13.14 3.11
CA ARG A 76 7.52 14.34 3.89
C ARG A 76 6.39 14.86 4.74
N GLU A 77 5.16 14.79 4.24
CA GLU A 77 4.00 15.33 4.93
C GLU A 77 2.75 14.54 4.53
N ILE A 78 1.89 14.27 5.47
CA ILE A 78 0.58 13.65 5.25
C ILE A 78 -0.46 14.57 5.91
N THR A 79 -1.34 15.15 5.10
CA THR A 79 -2.40 16.05 5.58
C THR A 79 -3.75 15.47 5.24
N GLU A 80 -4.59 15.30 6.25
CA GLU A 80 -5.98 14.92 6.06
C GLU A 80 -6.83 16.15 5.74
N VAL A 81 -7.59 16.08 4.65
CA VAL A 81 -8.63 17.05 4.30
C VAL A 81 -9.97 16.34 4.16
N THR A 82 -11.05 17.08 3.97
CA THR A 82 -12.42 16.53 4.04
C THR A 82 -12.62 15.29 3.17
N LEU A 83 -12.19 15.34 1.90
CA LEU A 83 -12.42 14.26 0.93
C LEU A 83 -11.15 13.57 0.47
N ASP A 84 -9.98 14.08 0.86
CA ASP A 84 -8.70 13.66 0.35
C ASP A 84 -7.66 13.48 1.47
N TRP A 85 -6.63 12.70 1.12
CA TRP A 85 -5.32 12.72 1.76
C TRP A 85 -4.34 13.44 0.85
N ILE A 86 -3.70 14.49 1.33
CA ILE A 86 -2.64 15.21 0.62
C ILE A 86 -1.31 14.68 1.12
N ILE A 87 -0.54 14.06 0.23
CA ILE A 87 0.75 13.44 0.54
C ILE A 87 1.83 14.18 -0.22
N LYS A 88 2.77 14.81 0.49
CA LYS A 88 3.96 15.38 -0.11
C LYS A 88 5.08 14.35 -0.05
N ILE A 89 5.64 14.03 -1.19
CA ILE A 89 6.78 13.13 -1.32
C ILE A 89 7.96 13.90 -1.90
N GLU A 90 9.15 13.50 -1.51
CA GLU A 90 10.39 13.88 -2.14
C GLU A 90 10.86 12.70 -2.98
N PHE A 91 11.11 12.91 -4.26
CA PHE A 91 11.36 11.87 -5.24
C PHE A 91 12.71 12.09 -5.96
N TRP A 92 13.49 11.04 -6.09
CA TRP A 92 14.72 10.96 -6.87
C TRP A 92 14.59 9.89 -7.94
N ALA A 93 14.77 10.27 -9.19
CA ALA A 93 14.65 9.36 -10.34
C ALA A 93 15.92 8.53 -10.53
N TYR A 94 15.76 7.34 -11.03
CA TYR A 94 16.70 6.36 -11.58
C TYR A 94 18.20 6.66 -11.47
N LYS A 95 18.73 6.92 -10.29
CA LYS A 95 20.16 7.08 -10.03
C LYS A 95 20.50 6.65 -8.61
N THR A 96 21.67 6.06 -8.45
CA THR A 96 22.20 5.63 -7.17
C THR A 96 22.80 6.78 -6.35
N ASP A 97 23.14 7.90 -6.98
CA ASP A 97 23.66 9.10 -6.30
C ASP A 97 22.52 10.06 -5.93
N TRP A 98 22.04 9.89 -4.71
CA TRP A 98 20.98 10.74 -4.15
C TRP A 98 21.53 11.87 -3.27
N GLY A 99 22.78 12.31 -3.51
CA GLY A 99 23.41 13.44 -2.81
C GLY A 99 22.78 14.80 -3.12
N LEU A 100 21.93 14.87 -4.17
CA LEU A 100 21.21 16.09 -4.54
C LEU A 100 19.84 16.13 -3.89
N SER A 101 19.24 17.32 -3.82
CA SER A 101 17.84 17.49 -3.38
C SER A 101 16.89 16.77 -4.33
N GLY A 102 15.94 16.02 -3.78
CA GLY A 102 14.87 15.39 -4.54
C GLY A 102 13.85 16.41 -5.06
N LYS A 103 13.05 15.98 -6.02
CA LYS A 103 11.91 16.76 -6.51
C LYS A 103 10.72 16.56 -5.56
N THR A 104 10.15 17.64 -5.05
CA THR A 104 8.90 17.56 -4.26
C THR A 104 7.71 17.36 -5.19
N ILE A 105 6.90 16.36 -4.91
CA ILE A 105 5.65 16.04 -5.60
C ILE A 105 4.53 16.01 -4.56
N THR A 106 3.38 16.56 -4.90
CA THR A 106 2.17 16.48 -4.07
C THR A 106 1.18 15.54 -4.75
N LEU A 107 0.79 14.50 -4.03
CA LEU A 107 -0.24 13.55 -4.43
C LEU A 107 -1.52 13.89 -3.67
N SER A 108 -2.68 13.79 -4.35
CA SER A 108 -3.99 13.90 -3.71
C SER A 108 -4.68 12.55 -3.87
N MET A 109 -4.86 11.83 -2.78
CA MET A 109 -5.56 10.53 -2.76
C MET A 109 -6.95 10.74 -2.20
N LYS A 110 -7.97 10.41 -2.99
CA LYS A 110 -9.37 10.43 -2.56
C LYS A 110 -9.63 9.35 -1.50
N LYS A 111 -10.46 9.69 -0.51
CA LYS A 111 -10.80 8.74 0.57
C LYS A 111 -11.73 7.62 0.12
N GLY A 112 -12.52 7.82 -0.94
CA GLY A 112 -13.44 6.82 -1.44
C GLY A 112 -12.83 5.95 -2.53
N PRO A 113 -13.10 4.64 -2.55
CA PRO A 113 -12.59 3.71 -3.56
C PRO A 113 -13.12 4.02 -4.97
N GLU A 114 -14.26 4.71 -5.08
CA GLU A 114 -14.85 5.18 -6.36
C GLU A 114 -13.97 6.19 -7.11
N TYR A 115 -12.96 6.73 -6.43
CA TYR A 115 -11.99 7.66 -7.02
C TYR A 115 -10.58 7.06 -7.04
N TYR A 116 -10.48 5.72 -7.08
CA TYR A 116 -9.18 5.08 -7.16
C TYR A 116 -8.36 5.70 -8.30
N ASP A 117 -7.16 6.14 -7.96
CA ASP A 117 -6.16 6.58 -8.92
C ASP A 117 -4.92 5.71 -8.77
N ASP A 118 -4.20 5.54 -9.87
CA ASP A 118 -3.10 4.59 -9.99
C ASP A 118 -1.83 5.11 -9.31
N TYR A 119 -1.86 5.18 -7.98
CA TYR A 119 -0.74 5.67 -7.19
C TYR A 119 0.18 4.56 -6.67
N LEU A 120 1.33 5.00 -6.13
CA LEU A 120 2.28 4.18 -5.39
C LEU A 120 1.74 3.72 -4.02
N PHE A 121 0.58 4.21 -3.64
CA PHE A 121 -0.05 3.98 -2.35
C PHE A 121 -1.51 3.58 -2.52
N SER A 122 -1.99 2.75 -1.61
CA SER A 122 -3.39 2.40 -1.44
C SER A 122 -3.85 2.78 -0.04
N LEU A 123 -5.14 2.97 0.15
CA LEU A 123 -5.71 3.17 1.48
C LEU A 123 -5.89 1.85 2.22
N THR A 124 -5.96 1.91 3.54
CA THR A 124 -6.15 0.75 4.41
C THR A 124 -7.57 0.71 5.00
N PRO A 125 -8.17 -0.47 5.15
CA PRO A 125 -7.65 -1.82 4.85
C PRO A 125 -7.54 -2.08 3.34
N VAL A 126 -6.34 -2.47 2.88
CA VAL A 126 -5.98 -2.52 1.45
C VAL A 126 -6.85 -3.47 0.65
N GLU A 127 -7.02 -4.71 1.13
CA GLU A 127 -7.82 -5.73 0.43
C GLU A 127 -9.24 -5.23 0.17
N GLN A 128 -9.91 -4.72 1.19
CA GLN A 128 -11.28 -4.22 1.06
C GLN A 128 -11.33 -2.97 0.14
N TYR A 129 -10.35 -2.07 0.26
CA TYR A 129 -10.28 -0.89 -0.60
C TYR A 129 -10.14 -1.27 -2.08
N LEU A 130 -9.27 -2.23 -2.40
CA LEU A 130 -9.08 -2.71 -3.76
C LEU A 130 -10.30 -3.47 -4.28
N GLU A 131 -10.96 -4.30 -3.45
CA GLU A 131 -12.20 -4.99 -3.82
C GLU A 131 -13.34 -4.02 -4.16
N GLU A 132 -13.48 -2.94 -3.41
CA GLU A 132 -14.49 -1.92 -3.69
C GLU A 132 -14.08 -1.04 -4.89
N ALA A 133 -12.80 -0.70 -5.04
CA ALA A 133 -12.30 0.12 -6.15
C ALA A 133 -12.52 -0.56 -7.52
N VAL A 134 -12.31 -1.86 -7.63
CA VAL A 134 -12.48 -2.57 -8.92
C VAL A 134 -13.93 -2.63 -9.38
N LEU A 135 -14.91 -2.39 -8.51
CA LEU A 135 -16.32 -2.32 -8.91
C LEU A 135 -16.63 -1.05 -9.73
N GLU A 136 -15.83 0.00 -9.55
CA GLU A 136 -15.99 1.29 -10.22
C GLU A 136 -15.00 1.47 -11.39
N LEU A 137 -13.96 0.62 -11.43
CA LEU A 137 -12.96 0.61 -12.50
C LEU A 137 -13.49 -0.13 -13.76
N PRO A 138 -12.89 0.11 -14.94
CA PRO A 138 -13.18 -0.67 -16.14
C PRO A 138 -13.03 -2.19 -15.91
N SER A 139 -13.75 -2.99 -16.69
CA SER A 139 -13.84 -4.46 -16.51
C SER A 139 -12.52 -5.21 -16.65
N GLU A 140 -11.49 -4.56 -17.17
CA GLU A 140 -10.13 -5.08 -17.27
C GLU A 140 -9.41 -5.18 -15.92
N TYR A 141 -9.92 -4.46 -14.90
CA TYR A 141 -9.33 -4.48 -13.56
C TYR A 141 -9.99 -5.53 -12.69
N TYR A 142 -9.19 -6.20 -11.87
CA TYR A 142 -9.65 -7.08 -10.80
C TYR A 142 -8.64 -7.10 -9.64
N SER A 143 -9.10 -7.48 -8.44
CA SER A 143 -8.25 -7.57 -7.26
C SER A 143 -8.24 -8.99 -6.69
N ILE A 144 -7.13 -9.39 -6.10
CA ILE A 144 -6.99 -10.63 -5.33
C ILE A 144 -6.14 -10.32 -4.10
N GLY A 145 -6.76 -10.30 -2.92
CA GLY A 145 -6.09 -9.95 -1.67
C GLY A 145 -5.49 -8.54 -1.74
N LEU A 146 -4.18 -8.43 -1.55
CA LEU A 146 -3.45 -7.15 -1.58
C LEU A 146 -2.95 -6.77 -3.00
N SER A 147 -3.43 -7.44 -4.03
CA SER A 147 -2.97 -7.22 -5.40
C SER A 147 -4.07 -6.69 -6.30
N LEU A 148 -3.71 -5.70 -7.12
CA LEU A 148 -4.53 -5.19 -8.22
C LEU A 148 -3.95 -5.68 -9.53
N PHE A 149 -4.82 -6.09 -10.44
CA PHE A 149 -4.48 -6.57 -11.77
C PHE A 149 -5.23 -5.76 -12.82
N LYS A 150 -4.59 -5.58 -13.98
CA LYS A 150 -5.22 -5.00 -15.16
C LYS A 150 -4.80 -5.81 -16.38
N GLN A 151 -5.79 -6.28 -17.15
CA GLN A 151 -5.54 -6.81 -18.48
C GLN A 151 -5.45 -5.63 -19.46
N GLY A 152 -4.32 -5.47 -20.10
CA GLY A 152 -4.08 -4.41 -21.06
C GLY A 152 -3.86 -4.96 -22.46
N ARG A 153 -4.02 -4.08 -23.45
CA ARG A 153 -3.66 -4.36 -24.83
C ARG A 153 -2.85 -3.20 -25.38
N SER A 154 -1.70 -3.53 -25.97
CA SER A 154 -0.80 -2.53 -26.54
C SER A 154 -1.37 -1.95 -27.84
N ASP A 155 -0.81 -0.84 -28.29
CA ASP A 155 -1.11 -0.23 -29.59
C ASP A 155 -0.73 -1.17 -30.76
N THR A 156 0.20 -2.09 -30.54
CA THR A 156 0.60 -3.14 -31.49
C THR A 156 -0.37 -4.32 -31.53
N GLY A 157 -1.34 -4.36 -30.61
CA GLY A 157 -2.36 -5.41 -30.53
C GLY A 157 -1.96 -6.61 -29.66
N LEU A 158 -0.83 -6.55 -28.96
CA LEU A 158 -0.38 -7.58 -28.04
C LEU A 158 -1.05 -7.41 -26.67
N ASP A 159 -1.48 -8.51 -26.08
CA ASP A 159 -2.07 -8.48 -24.74
C ASP A 159 -0.97 -8.54 -23.67
N TYR A 160 -1.19 -7.88 -22.55
CA TYR A 160 -0.31 -7.92 -21.39
C TYR A 160 -1.11 -7.92 -20.10
N LEU A 161 -0.52 -8.46 -19.03
CA LEU A 161 -1.06 -8.39 -17.69
C LEU A 161 -0.19 -7.45 -16.84
N TRP A 162 -0.82 -6.45 -16.26
CA TRP A 162 -0.19 -5.59 -15.29
C TRP A 162 -0.65 -5.94 -13.88
N LYS A 163 0.28 -6.07 -12.93
CA LYS A 163 0.05 -6.43 -11.55
C LYS A 163 0.73 -5.45 -10.62
N LYS A 164 0.00 -4.96 -9.64
CA LYS A 164 0.51 -4.23 -8.46
C LYS A 164 0.27 -5.04 -7.20
N GLU A 165 1.28 -5.14 -6.34
CA GLU A 165 1.16 -5.77 -5.02
C GLU A 165 1.47 -4.74 -3.94
N TYR A 166 0.57 -4.62 -2.98
CA TYR A 166 0.73 -3.72 -1.85
C TYR A 166 1.04 -4.50 -0.57
N ASP A 167 1.64 -3.86 0.42
CA ASP A 167 1.68 -4.38 1.78
C ASP A 167 0.39 -4.00 2.54
N THR A 168 0.26 -4.50 3.76
CA THR A 168 -0.91 -4.23 4.62
C THR A 168 -1.04 -2.77 5.05
N ARG A 169 -0.01 -1.95 4.85
CA ARG A 169 0.00 -0.50 5.10
C ARG A 169 -0.40 0.31 3.87
N GLY A 170 -0.65 -0.36 2.74
CA GLY A 170 -1.00 0.30 1.48
C GLY A 170 0.21 0.83 0.70
N ILE A 171 1.40 0.31 0.95
CA ILE A 171 2.59 0.67 0.20
C ILE A 171 2.80 -0.35 -0.91
N LEU A 172 2.97 0.11 -2.13
CA LEU A 172 3.25 -0.72 -3.28
C LEU A 172 4.62 -1.41 -3.11
N LEU A 173 4.62 -2.75 -3.11
CA LEU A 173 5.82 -3.59 -3.00
C LEU A 173 6.40 -3.95 -4.34
N THR A 174 5.54 -4.35 -5.27
CA THR A 174 5.95 -4.73 -6.62
C THR A 174 5.00 -4.19 -7.66
N GLU A 175 5.55 -3.84 -8.81
CA GLU A 175 4.79 -3.57 -10.02
C GLU A 175 5.40 -4.40 -11.13
N THR A 176 4.58 -5.26 -11.75
CA THR A 176 5.06 -6.21 -12.73
C THR A 176 4.16 -6.20 -13.97
N PHE A 177 4.78 -6.19 -15.14
CA PHE A 177 4.13 -6.40 -16.42
C PHE A 177 4.54 -7.76 -16.97
N PHE A 178 3.56 -8.53 -17.41
CA PHE A 178 3.74 -9.85 -18.02
C PHE A 178 3.23 -9.80 -19.46
N ASP A 179 3.85 -10.57 -20.33
CA ASP A 179 3.33 -10.82 -21.68
C ASP A 179 2.19 -11.86 -21.66
N GLU A 180 1.66 -12.19 -22.84
CA GLU A 180 0.58 -13.17 -23.00
C GLU A 180 0.96 -14.60 -22.58
N ASP A 181 2.26 -14.94 -22.59
CA ASP A 181 2.81 -16.22 -22.14
C ASP A 181 3.12 -16.25 -20.64
N GLY A 182 2.88 -15.12 -19.94
CA GLY A 182 3.16 -14.95 -18.51
C GLY A 182 4.62 -14.73 -18.18
N GLN A 183 5.46 -14.37 -19.17
CA GLN A 183 6.85 -13.98 -18.93
C GLN A 183 6.92 -12.53 -18.42
N VAL A 184 7.88 -12.25 -17.55
CA VAL A 184 8.06 -10.90 -17.01
C VAL A 184 8.70 -9.99 -18.06
N ILE A 185 8.00 -8.91 -18.41
CA ILE A 185 8.50 -7.86 -19.30
C ILE A 185 9.33 -6.86 -18.48
N VAL A 186 8.76 -6.36 -17.40
CA VAL A 186 9.42 -5.47 -16.45
C VAL A 186 8.88 -5.71 -15.06
N LYS A 187 9.77 -5.70 -14.07
CA LYS A 187 9.42 -5.82 -12.65
C LYS A 187 10.14 -4.74 -11.87
N LEU A 188 9.38 -3.94 -11.16
CA LEU A 188 9.84 -2.99 -10.17
C LEU A 188 9.63 -3.61 -8.78
N GLU A 189 10.65 -3.58 -7.93
CA GLU A 189 10.57 -4.05 -6.55
C GLU A 189 10.87 -2.91 -5.59
N GLY A 190 9.94 -2.69 -4.65
CA GLY A 190 10.11 -1.75 -3.57
C GLY A 190 10.81 -2.39 -2.38
N THR A 191 11.92 -1.83 -1.97
CA THR A 191 12.55 -2.15 -0.70
C THR A 191 12.35 -0.98 0.26
N PHE A 192 11.99 -1.31 1.50
CA PHE A 192 11.92 -0.27 2.53
C PHE A 192 13.32 0.11 2.94
N GLY A 193 13.68 1.38 2.77
CA GLY A 193 14.87 1.97 3.35
C GLY A 193 14.83 2.05 4.88
N PHE A 194 14.02 1.19 5.48
CA PHE A 194 13.87 1.11 6.91
C PHE A 194 15.06 0.33 7.48
N ILE A 195 16.19 1.01 7.63
CA ILE A 195 17.07 0.70 8.77
C ILE A 195 16.27 1.22 9.97
N PRO A 196 15.68 0.37 10.81
CA PRO A 196 15.06 0.83 12.02
C PRO A 196 16.17 1.41 12.89
N PHE A 197 16.43 2.71 12.74
CA PHE A 197 17.40 3.45 13.56
C PHE A 197 17.17 3.14 15.04
N GLY A 198 15.90 2.86 15.41
CA GLY A 198 15.53 2.43 16.76
C GLY A 198 16.08 1.05 17.14
N ILE A 199 15.99 0.02 16.28
CA ILE A 199 16.44 -1.34 16.63
C ILE A 199 17.97 -1.42 16.62
N THR A 200 18.65 -0.81 15.65
CA THR A 200 20.11 -0.71 15.65
C THR A 200 20.61 0.14 16.80
N PHE A 201 19.98 1.28 17.09
CA PHE A 201 20.33 2.12 18.23
C PHE A 201 20.11 1.41 19.57
N ILE A 202 18.97 0.72 19.75
CA ILE A 202 18.69 -0.11 20.92
C ILE A 202 19.72 -1.23 21.02
N GLY A 203 20.04 -1.93 19.94
CA GLY A 203 21.07 -2.99 19.91
C GLY A 203 22.45 -2.47 20.31
N PHE A 204 22.90 -1.35 19.75
CA PHE A 204 24.17 -0.71 20.12
C PHE A 204 24.17 -0.21 21.57
N THR A 205 23.06 0.32 22.07
CA THR A 205 22.93 0.79 23.45
C THR A 205 23.03 -0.38 24.43
N PHE A 206 22.33 -1.50 24.16
CA PHE A 206 22.45 -2.70 24.97
C PHE A 206 23.86 -3.30 24.94
N LEU A 207 24.53 -3.33 23.78
CA LEU A 207 25.89 -3.78 23.67
C LEU A 207 26.83 -2.90 24.48
N ALA A 208 26.72 -1.58 24.39
CA ALA A 208 27.53 -0.63 25.14
C ALA A 208 27.35 -0.77 26.66
N ILE A 209 26.12 -0.89 27.13
CA ILE A 209 25.80 -1.12 28.55
C ILE A 209 26.38 -2.43 29.02
N THR A 210 26.27 -3.51 28.24
CA THR A 210 26.85 -4.83 28.59
C THR A 210 28.33 -4.77 28.72
N VAL A 211 29.04 -4.10 27.79
CA VAL A 211 30.48 -3.89 27.86
C VAL A 211 30.90 -3.12 29.12
N ILE A 212 30.17 -2.04 29.45
CA ILE A 212 30.42 -1.24 30.65
C ILE A 212 30.27 -2.10 31.91
N ILE A 213 29.23 -2.91 32.02
CA ILE A 213 28.98 -3.80 33.16
C ILE A 213 30.13 -4.81 33.29
N ILE A 214 30.58 -5.44 32.18
CA ILE A 214 31.69 -6.40 32.19
C ILE A 214 32.99 -5.74 32.67
N VAL A 215 33.30 -4.52 32.20
CA VAL A 215 34.49 -3.77 32.62
C VAL A 215 34.42 -3.42 34.09
N MET A 216 33.27 -2.97 34.58
CA MET A 216 33.07 -2.66 36.00
C MET A 216 33.23 -3.90 36.89
N MET A 217 32.66 -5.04 36.46
CA MET A 217 32.82 -6.30 37.19
C MET A 217 34.28 -6.79 37.23
N LYS A 218 35.03 -6.68 36.13
CA LYS A 218 36.46 -7.00 36.09
C LYS A 218 37.24 -6.08 37.04
N LYS A 219 36.98 -4.78 37.05
CA LYS A 219 37.62 -3.81 37.92
C LYS A 219 37.36 -4.09 39.42
N LYS A 220 36.14 -4.51 39.76
CA LYS A 220 35.77 -4.90 41.14
C LYS A 220 36.48 -6.17 41.58
N ARG A 221 36.63 -7.20 40.71
CA ARG A 221 37.36 -8.44 41.00
C ARG A 221 38.87 -8.21 41.20
N LEU A 222 39.48 -7.27 40.46
CA LEU A 222 40.86 -6.90 40.61
C LEU A 222 41.13 -6.19 41.95
N ARG A 223 40.19 -5.35 42.43
CA ARG A 223 40.33 -4.70 43.77
C ARG A 223 40.25 -5.67 44.94
N ILE A 224 39.43 -6.75 44.81
CA ILE A 224 39.30 -7.77 45.88
C ILE A 224 40.54 -8.68 45.97
N LYS A 225 41.33 -8.81 44.90
CA LYS A 225 42.58 -9.63 44.92
C LYS A 225 43.81 -8.87 45.41
N MET A 226 43.72 -7.56 45.68
CA MET A 226 44.81 -6.73 46.14
C MET A 226 44.67 -6.33 47.64
N VAL A 227 43.72 -6.89 48.38
CA VAL A 227 43.51 -6.84 49.79
C VAL A 227 43.72 -8.25 50.37
#